data_8a45cb2c89247ae71b24e121817038a6
#
_entry.id   8a45cb2c89247ae71b24e121817038a6
#
_cell.length_a   1.000
_cell.length_b   1.000
_cell.length_c   1.000
_cell.angle_alpha   90.00
_cell.angle_beta   90.00
_cell.angle_gamma   90.00
#
_symmetry.space_group_name_H-M   'P 1'
#
loop_
_entity.id
_entity.type
_entity.pdbx_description
1 polymer ?
#
loop_
_entity_poly.entity_id
_entity_poly.type
_entity_poly.pdbx_seq_one_letter_code
_entity_poly.pdbx_strand_id
1 'polypeptide(L)'
;AEEGGAWAGLALSDEMSGNPAIGGLEGELEQLVPGDIMQASHFVAFMRRVVDFLKDRLKGTTVVEATDNATFMKAMVMKMQLAEPKALRFASQRLKSLLHTLEIVDVDSYEPISVIVDFCHLIAAYTQGFKVIIEPFDERLPNIPDPLLHLACLDASLAIKSVFEHFQSVVITSGTLSPIDLYPKILNFVPITKTFEMSLSRECICPMIVTRGSDQMPLNARFQNRSDRSIIINYGRLLVEMCAVVPDGMVVFFPSYRYMEEVVGAWASSKVLENVTEHKLLFIETQDVVETTLALENFKRACDVGRGAVFFSVARGKVAEGIDFDRHYGRAVIILGIPFQYTLSKILKARLEYMKEKYQIDEGDFLTFDAMRQASQCMGRVIRSKTDYGLMILADQRYSRADKRTKLPNWIRKHIKDSHLNMSTDLCVSQAKEFLSTVSHKEPWESQVGSILLSLDDIQGSEGVTRAPDVLLKPTPLPPPKERGKGGKDKEK
;
A
#
# COMPACT_ATOMS: atom_id res chain seq x y z
N ALA A 1 -11.17 6.68 8.54
CA ALA A 1 -9.79 7.17 8.30
C ALA A 1 -8.93 6.15 7.53
N GLU A 2 -9.39 4.91 7.34
CA GLU A 2 -8.54 3.79 6.92
C GLU A 2 -8.65 3.37 5.44
N GLU A 3 -9.59 3.87 4.70
CA GLU A 3 -9.79 3.45 3.30
C GLU A 3 -9.40 4.50 2.24
N GLY A 4 -8.92 5.65 2.68
CA GLY A 4 -8.38 6.69 1.80
C GLY A 4 -6.89 6.58 1.47
N GLY A 5 -6.19 5.61 2.08
CA GLY A 5 -4.75 5.58 2.22
C GLY A 5 -3.91 5.47 0.94
N ALA A 6 -4.44 4.97 -0.16
CA ALA A 6 -3.64 4.86 -1.40
C ALA A 6 -3.59 6.16 -2.24
N TRP A 7 -4.47 7.10 -1.95
CA TRP A 7 -4.52 8.38 -2.68
C TRP A 7 -4.42 9.60 -1.77
N ALA A 8 -4.60 9.45 -0.46
CA ALA A 8 -4.31 10.51 0.51
C ALA A 8 -2.80 10.77 0.67
N GLY A 9 -1.94 9.82 0.29
CA GLY A 9 -0.48 9.99 0.22
C GLY A 9 0.02 10.84 -0.95
N LEU A 10 -0.86 11.28 -1.85
CA LEU A 10 -0.66 12.43 -2.73
C LEU A 10 -1.18 13.72 -2.07
N ALA A 11 -1.10 13.82 -0.75
CA ALA A 11 -0.93 15.12 -0.13
C ALA A 11 0.30 15.71 -0.83
N LEU A 12 0.08 16.79 -1.55
CA LEU A 12 1.12 17.60 -2.15
C LEU A 12 2.21 17.77 -1.08
N SER A 13 3.29 17.00 -1.18
CA SER A 13 4.43 17.15 -0.31
C SER A 13 4.84 18.60 -0.35
N ASP A 14 5.33 19.15 0.74
CA ASP A 14 5.83 20.52 0.82
C ASP A 14 6.89 20.85 -0.27
N GLU A 15 7.48 19.84 -0.91
CA GLU A 15 8.36 19.95 -2.06
C GLU A 15 7.69 20.53 -3.33
N MET A 16 6.36 20.43 -3.49
CA MET A 16 5.66 21.10 -4.60
C MET A 16 5.37 22.58 -4.33
N SER A 17 5.44 23.03 -3.08
CA SER A 17 5.33 24.44 -2.74
C SER A 17 6.62 25.25 -3.01
N GLY A 18 7.73 24.57 -3.24
CA GLY A 18 9.03 25.15 -3.53
C GLY A 18 9.37 25.33 -5.01
N ASN A 19 8.43 25.21 -5.92
CA ASN A 19 8.67 25.38 -7.35
C ASN A 19 8.88 26.88 -7.67
N PRO A 20 10.06 27.31 -8.15
CA PRO A 20 10.35 28.73 -8.41
C PRO A 20 9.42 29.39 -9.45
N ALA A 21 8.78 28.59 -10.31
CA ALA A 21 7.79 29.12 -11.25
C ALA A 21 6.45 29.52 -10.56
N ILE A 22 6.13 28.90 -9.41
CA ILE A 22 4.98 29.29 -8.59
C ILE A 22 5.37 30.42 -7.65
N GLY A 23 6.62 30.45 -7.18
CA GLY A 23 7.13 31.53 -6.32
C GLY A 23 7.17 32.88 -7.00
N GLY A 24 7.39 32.94 -8.30
CA GLY A 24 7.28 34.19 -9.08
C GLY A 24 5.84 34.73 -9.16
N LEU A 25 4.88 33.86 -9.33
CA LEU A 25 3.45 34.18 -9.29
C LEU A 25 2.95 34.47 -7.86
N GLU A 26 3.53 33.82 -6.85
CA GLU A 26 3.22 34.08 -5.45
C GLU A 26 3.64 35.49 -5.01
N GLY A 27 4.80 35.96 -5.43
CA GLY A 27 5.25 37.33 -5.16
C GLY A 27 4.41 38.40 -5.81
N GLU A 28 3.92 38.17 -7.05
CA GLU A 28 2.97 39.08 -7.72
C GLU A 28 1.55 38.96 -7.14
N LEU A 29 1.14 37.78 -6.68
CA LEU A 29 -0.19 37.57 -6.06
C LEU A 29 -0.23 38.08 -4.61
N GLU A 30 0.88 38.11 -3.86
CA GLU A 30 0.95 38.78 -2.56
C GLU A 30 0.70 40.30 -2.68
N GLN A 31 1.07 40.91 -3.79
CA GLN A 31 0.76 42.30 -4.09
C GLN A 31 -0.67 42.53 -4.57
N LEU A 32 -1.34 41.47 -5.05
CA LEU A 32 -2.69 41.53 -5.63
C LEU A 32 -3.80 41.06 -4.68
N VAL A 33 -3.49 40.56 -3.48
CA VAL A 33 -4.50 40.16 -2.48
C VAL A 33 -5.04 41.42 -1.83
N PRO A 34 -6.22 41.91 -2.22
CA PRO A 34 -6.85 43.03 -1.52
C PRO A 34 -7.11 42.61 -0.10
N GLY A 35 -6.67 43.42 0.82
CA GLY A 35 -6.51 43.07 2.22
C GLY A 35 -7.75 42.92 3.07
N ASP A 36 -8.67 42.05 2.71
CA ASP A 36 -9.76 41.66 3.61
C ASP A 36 -9.22 40.93 4.87
N ILE A 37 -8.00 40.36 4.80
CA ILE A 37 -7.33 39.69 5.92
C ILE A 37 -5.94 40.29 6.14
N MET A 38 -5.87 41.55 6.52
CA MET A 38 -4.58 42.22 6.80
C MET A 38 -4.00 41.95 8.19
N GLN A 39 -4.84 41.56 9.15
CA GLN A 39 -4.46 41.38 10.55
C GLN A 39 -4.77 39.95 11.01
N ALA A 40 -4.02 39.43 11.97
CA ALA A 40 -4.28 38.14 12.57
C ALA A 40 -5.71 38.01 13.13
N SER A 41 -6.25 39.10 13.69
CA SER A 41 -7.61 39.14 14.21
C SER A 41 -8.67 38.91 13.10
N HIS A 42 -8.44 39.43 11.89
CA HIS A 42 -9.32 39.20 10.75
C HIS A 42 -9.26 37.75 10.28
N PHE A 43 -8.06 37.14 10.27
CA PHE A 43 -7.91 35.73 9.94
C PHE A 43 -8.63 34.83 10.94
N VAL A 44 -8.49 35.09 12.24
CA VAL A 44 -9.19 34.35 13.29
C VAL A 44 -10.71 34.50 13.15
N ALA A 45 -11.21 35.70 12.88
CA ALA A 45 -12.65 35.95 12.65
C ALA A 45 -13.15 35.19 11.39
N PHE A 46 -12.36 35.17 10.33
CA PHE A 46 -12.64 34.40 9.13
C PHE A 46 -12.69 32.88 9.43
N MET A 47 -11.68 32.34 10.12
CA MET A 47 -11.64 30.93 10.47
C MET A 47 -12.79 30.50 11.39
N ARG A 48 -13.20 31.36 12.33
CA ARG A 48 -14.39 31.10 13.16
C ARG A 48 -15.64 30.92 12.29
N ARG A 49 -15.89 31.82 11.29
CA ARG A 49 -17.02 31.67 10.39
C ARG A 49 -16.96 30.38 9.55
N VAL A 50 -15.74 29.98 9.12
CA VAL A 50 -15.54 28.69 8.43
C VAL A 50 -15.93 27.53 9.33
N VAL A 51 -15.40 27.50 10.56
CA VAL A 51 -15.67 26.43 11.52
C VAL A 51 -17.16 26.38 11.88
N ASP A 52 -17.80 27.53 12.10
CA ASP A 52 -19.24 27.59 12.40
C ASP A 52 -20.08 27.06 11.23
N PHE A 53 -19.73 27.42 9.99
CA PHE A 53 -20.39 26.85 8.80
C PHE A 53 -20.24 25.34 8.74
N LEU A 54 -19.04 24.81 8.92
CA LEU A 54 -18.78 23.37 8.89
C LEU A 54 -19.52 22.63 10.03
N LYS A 55 -19.53 23.20 11.23
CA LYS A 55 -20.28 22.65 12.37
C LYS A 55 -21.78 22.61 12.10
N ASP A 56 -22.34 23.67 11.52
CA ASP A 56 -23.76 23.73 11.17
C ASP A 56 -24.11 22.65 10.14
N ARG A 57 -23.25 22.47 9.15
CA ARG A 57 -23.44 21.43 8.12
C ARG A 57 -23.37 20.02 8.72
N LEU A 58 -22.38 19.75 9.53
CA LEU A 58 -22.20 18.44 10.17
C LEU A 58 -23.35 18.10 11.13
N LYS A 59 -23.82 19.06 11.93
CA LYS A 59 -24.93 18.87 12.86
C LYS A 59 -26.28 18.65 12.17
N GLY A 60 -26.47 19.25 11.00
CA GLY A 60 -27.72 19.14 10.24
C GLY A 60 -27.85 17.86 9.43
N THR A 61 -26.78 17.09 9.28
CA THR A 61 -26.73 15.93 8.38
C THR A 61 -27.12 14.66 9.14
N THR A 62 -28.25 14.07 8.79
CA THR A 62 -28.76 12.81 9.34
C THR A 62 -28.61 11.62 8.36
N VAL A 63 -28.35 11.92 7.10
CA VAL A 63 -28.19 10.95 6.01
C VAL A 63 -26.90 11.29 5.26
N VAL A 64 -26.25 10.28 4.69
CA VAL A 64 -25.06 10.50 3.86
C VAL A 64 -25.37 11.45 2.71
N GLU A 65 -24.67 12.55 2.67
CA GLU A 65 -24.77 13.56 1.59
C GLU A 65 -23.51 13.52 0.72
N ALA A 66 -23.70 13.61 -0.59
CA ALA A 66 -22.63 13.76 -1.56
C ALA A 66 -22.94 15.00 -2.43
N THR A 67 -22.15 16.04 -2.28
CA THR A 67 -22.38 17.34 -2.96
C THR A 67 -21.17 17.68 -3.83
N ASP A 68 -21.42 18.20 -5.02
CA ASP A 68 -20.35 18.68 -5.89
C ASP A 68 -19.64 19.86 -5.26
N ASN A 69 -18.31 19.91 -5.47
CA ASN A 69 -17.47 20.93 -4.88
C ASN A 69 -17.95 22.36 -5.17
N ALA A 70 -18.31 22.64 -6.42
CA ALA A 70 -18.80 23.97 -6.83
C ALA A 70 -20.07 24.38 -6.09
N THR A 71 -20.99 23.45 -5.85
CA THR A 71 -22.26 23.69 -5.13
C THR A 71 -21.97 23.92 -3.65
N PHE A 72 -21.12 23.12 -3.04
CA PHE A 72 -20.75 23.28 -1.63
C PHE A 72 -20.00 24.60 -1.40
N MET A 73 -19.05 24.96 -2.27
CA MET A 73 -18.34 26.24 -2.22
C MET A 73 -19.29 27.43 -2.33
N LYS A 74 -20.26 27.39 -3.26
CA LYS A 74 -21.28 28.46 -3.38
C LYS A 74 -22.09 28.62 -2.10
N ALA A 75 -22.55 27.52 -1.51
CA ALA A 75 -23.27 27.54 -0.23
C ALA A 75 -22.44 28.15 0.89
N MET A 76 -21.15 27.79 0.95
CA MET A 76 -20.19 28.31 1.93
C MET A 76 -19.99 29.84 1.75
N VAL A 77 -19.71 30.29 0.54
CA VAL A 77 -19.53 31.72 0.22
C VAL A 77 -20.78 32.55 0.58
N MET A 78 -21.98 32.05 0.23
CA MET A 78 -23.23 32.69 0.56
C MET A 78 -23.48 32.78 2.07
N LYS A 79 -23.33 31.69 2.79
CA LYS A 79 -23.55 31.63 4.25
C LYS A 79 -22.55 32.51 5.01
N MET A 80 -21.30 32.54 4.56
CA MET A 80 -20.24 33.36 5.16
C MET A 80 -20.28 34.83 4.71
N GLN A 81 -21.18 35.19 3.78
CA GLN A 81 -21.28 36.52 3.21
C GLN A 81 -19.94 37.04 2.66
N LEU A 82 -19.22 36.19 1.96
CA LEU A 82 -17.97 36.56 1.30
C LEU A 82 -18.28 37.17 -0.05
N ALA A 83 -17.64 38.30 -0.37
CA ALA A 83 -17.76 38.94 -1.67
C ALA A 83 -17.18 38.05 -2.80
N GLU A 84 -16.07 37.37 -2.53
CA GLU A 84 -15.39 36.51 -3.47
C GLU A 84 -14.79 35.29 -2.75
N PRO A 85 -14.58 34.15 -3.46
CA PRO A 85 -13.96 32.93 -2.89
C PRO A 85 -12.45 33.08 -2.67
N LYS A 86 -11.82 34.20 -3.01
CA LYS A 86 -10.38 34.44 -2.87
C LYS A 86 -9.88 34.21 -1.45
N ALA A 87 -10.64 34.62 -0.43
CA ALA A 87 -10.24 34.40 0.98
C ALA A 87 -10.09 32.94 1.31
N LEU A 88 -10.93 32.06 0.76
CA LEU A 88 -10.82 30.61 0.93
C LEU A 88 -9.57 30.06 0.21
N ARG A 89 -9.32 30.53 -1.01
CA ARG A 89 -8.19 30.05 -1.84
C ARG A 89 -6.84 30.33 -1.20
N PHE A 90 -6.67 31.47 -0.53
CA PHE A 90 -5.41 31.88 0.08
C PHE A 90 -5.32 31.59 1.59
N ALA A 91 -6.30 30.89 2.16
CA ALA A 91 -6.34 30.59 3.59
C ALA A 91 -5.10 29.85 4.10
N SER A 92 -4.61 28.85 3.36
CA SER A 92 -3.41 28.06 3.72
C SER A 92 -2.14 28.94 3.71
N GLN A 93 -1.93 29.71 2.65
CA GLN A 93 -0.79 30.64 2.57
C GLN A 93 -0.82 31.67 3.69
N ARG A 94 -2.00 32.19 4.03
CA ARG A 94 -2.17 33.14 5.13
C ARG A 94 -1.84 32.53 6.48
N LEU A 95 -2.26 31.29 6.74
CA LEU A 95 -1.89 30.60 7.97
C LEU A 95 -0.38 30.43 8.05
N LYS A 96 0.28 29.93 7.00
CA LYS A 96 1.74 29.78 6.95
C LYS A 96 2.47 31.11 7.20
N SER A 97 2.03 32.18 6.56
CA SER A 97 2.58 33.54 6.76
C SER A 97 2.42 34.02 8.20
N LEU A 98 1.26 33.78 8.83
CA LEU A 98 1.01 34.19 10.21
C LEU A 98 1.86 33.40 11.19
N LEU A 99 1.96 32.07 11.04
CA LEU A 99 2.80 31.24 11.89
C LEU A 99 4.27 31.63 11.81
N HIS A 100 4.75 31.94 10.60
CA HIS A 100 6.10 32.45 10.38
C HIS A 100 6.34 33.82 11.03
N THR A 101 5.41 34.76 10.85
CA THR A 101 5.52 36.13 11.37
C THR A 101 5.45 36.15 12.90
N LEU A 102 4.72 35.21 13.50
CA LEU A 102 4.59 35.08 14.95
C LEU A 102 5.70 34.19 15.57
N GLU A 103 6.65 33.72 14.74
CA GLU A 103 7.77 32.85 15.15
C GLU A 103 7.32 31.62 15.95
N ILE A 104 6.19 31.02 15.58
CA ILE A 104 5.65 29.85 16.26
C ILE A 104 6.49 28.62 15.88
N VAL A 105 7.13 28.02 16.87
CA VAL A 105 7.99 26.84 16.70
C VAL A 105 7.19 25.54 16.76
N ASP A 106 6.15 25.49 17.61
CA ASP A 106 5.27 24.33 17.76
C ASP A 106 4.16 24.38 16.71
N VAL A 107 4.45 23.88 15.51
CA VAL A 107 3.50 23.84 14.39
C VAL A 107 2.46 22.73 14.57
N ASP A 108 2.81 21.66 15.29
CA ASP A 108 1.96 20.47 15.47
C ASP A 108 0.65 20.83 16.21
N SER A 109 0.70 21.76 17.15
CA SER A 109 -0.50 22.28 17.84
C SER A 109 -1.52 22.93 16.91
N TYR A 110 -1.11 23.33 15.71
CA TYR A 110 -1.96 24.00 14.71
C TYR A 110 -2.41 23.04 13.58
N GLU A 111 -2.07 21.75 13.64
CA GLU A 111 -2.47 20.76 12.65
C GLU A 111 -4.00 20.78 12.37
N PRO A 112 -4.91 20.83 13.37
CA PRO A 112 -6.34 20.87 13.08
C PRO A 112 -6.78 22.10 12.28
N ILE A 113 -6.14 23.26 12.49
CA ILE A 113 -6.41 24.47 11.71
C ILE A 113 -5.84 24.32 10.30
N SER A 114 -4.66 23.72 10.15
CA SER A 114 -4.03 23.44 8.86
C SER A 114 -4.93 22.57 7.98
N VAL A 115 -5.53 21.52 8.53
CA VAL A 115 -6.50 20.68 7.80
C VAL A 115 -7.69 21.48 7.28
N ILE A 116 -8.23 22.41 8.09
CA ILE A 116 -9.38 23.23 7.70
C ILE A 116 -8.99 24.25 6.62
N VAL A 117 -7.83 24.89 6.72
CA VAL A 117 -7.40 25.87 5.70
C VAL A 117 -7.04 25.20 4.39
N ASP A 118 -6.46 24.00 4.42
CA ASP A 118 -6.18 23.21 3.22
C ASP A 118 -7.47 22.74 2.55
N PHE A 119 -8.48 22.34 3.34
CA PHE A 119 -9.83 22.12 2.82
C PHE A 119 -10.40 23.37 2.12
N CYS A 120 -10.28 24.55 2.73
CA CYS A 120 -10.73 25.82 2.13
C CYS A 120 -9.99 26.12 0.82
N HIS A 121 -8.68 25.91 0.81
CA HIS A 121 -7.86 26.09 -0.38
C HIS A 121 -8.30 25.16 -1.52
N LEU A 122 -8.38 23.86 -1.26
CA LEU A 122 -8.74 22.85 -2.26
C LEU A 122 -10.15 23.08 -2.82
N ILE A 123 -11.12 23.40 -1.96
CA ILE A 123 -12.50 23.62 -2.39
C ILE A 123 -12.62 24.87 -3.29
N ALA A 124 -11.79 25.90 -3.06
CA ALA A 124 -11.79 27.12 -3.85
C ALA A 124 -10.89 27.03 -5.11
N ALA A 125 -9.85 26.18 -5.08
CA ALA A 125 -8.94 26.00 -6.20
C ALA A 125 -9.52 25.11 -7.30
N TYR A 126 -10.27 24.07 -6.92
CA TYR A 126 -10.78 23.06 -7.84
C TYR A 126 -12.30 23.08 -7.91
N THR A 127 -12.85 23.64 -8.97
CA THR A 127 -14.31 23.69 -9.17
C THR A 127 -14.89 22.37 -9.69
N GLN A 128 -14.08 21.51 -10.27
CA GLN A 128 -14.46 20.21 -10.84
C GLN A 128 -13.48 19.11 -10.38
N GLY A 129 -13.93 17.88 -10.46
CA GLY A 129 -13.10 16.71 -10.13
C GLY A 129 -13.02 16.40 -8.63
N PHE A 130 -13.69 17.18 -7.78
CA PHE A 130 -13.81 16.93 -6.34
C PHE A 130 -15.27 16.83 -5.92
N LYS A 131 -15.54 16.03 -4.89
CA LYS A 131 -16.86 15.89 -4.27
C LYS A 131 -16.72 15.98 -2.76
N VAL A 132 -17.63 16.70 -2.12
CA VAL A 132 -17.74 16.75 -0.66
C VAL A 132 -18.74 15.68 -0.24
N ILE A 133 -18.30 14.77 0.62
CA ILE A 133 -19.10 13.67 1.15
C ILE A 133 -19.18 13.83 2.67
N ILE A 134 -20.40 13.89 3.21
CA ILE A 134 -20.64 13.96 4.65
C ILE A 134 -21.28 12.66 5.09
N GLU A 135 -20.63 11.97 6.00
CA GLU A 135 -21.11 10.76 6.63
C GLU A 135 -21.53 11.09 8.08
N PRO A 136 -22.79 10.89 8.48
CA PRO A 136 -23.29 11.34 9.78
C PRO A 136 -22.81 10.47 10.96
N PHE A 137 -22.38 9.23 10.69
CA PHE A 137 -21.92 8.27 11.69
C PHE A 137 -21.02 7.22 11.03
N ASP A 138 -20.17 6.57 11.82
CA ASP A 138 -19.44 5.38 11.40
C ASP A 138 -20.44 4.22 11.21
N GLU A 139 -20.38 3.53 10.08
CA GLU A 139 -21.20 2.34 9.79
C GLU A 139 -21.06 1.23 10.87
N ARG A 140 -19.96 1.22 11.62
CA ARG A 140 -19.70 0.29 12.74
C ARG A 140 -20.46 0.66 14.02
N LEU A 141 -20.77 1.95 14.19
CA LEU A 141 -21.41 2.51 15.38
C LEU A 141 -22.58 3.43 14.98
N PRO A 142 -23.61 2.92 14.28
CA PRO A 142 -24.67 3.74 13.69
C PRO A 142 -25.50 4.52 14.71
N ASN A 143 -25.41 4.16 15.98
CA ASN A 143 -26.15 4.81 17.07
C ASN A 143 -25.37 5.99 17.70
N ILE A 144 -24.10 6.20 17.32
CA ILE A 144 -23.28 7.27 17.85
C ILE A 144 -23.07 8.29 16.72
N PRO A 145 -23.58 9.53 16.88
CA PRO A 145 -23.30 10.58 15.90
C PRO A 145 -21.82 10.93 15.92
N ASP A 146 -21.15 10.63 14.86
CA ASP A 146 -19.75 11.00 14.62
C ASP A 146 -19.58 11.45 13.17
N PRO A 147 -20.07 12.68 12.84
CA PRO A 147 -20.11 13.14 11.47
C PRO A 147 -18.71 13.43 10.92
N LEU A 148 -18.40 12.79 9.77
CA LEU A 148 -17.16 12.99 9.03
C LEU A 148 -17.43 13.71 7.71
N LEU A 149 -16.59 14.70 7.41
CA LEU A 149 -16.59 15.41 6.13
C LEU A 149 -15.37 15.01 5.34
N HIS A 150 -15.59 14.42 4.16
CA HIS A 150 -14.54 14.05 3.22
C HIS A 150 -14.56 14.96 2.00
N LEU A 151 -13.41 15.54 1.65
CA LEU A 151 -13.19 16.15 0.35
C LEU A 151 -12.45 15.13 -0.53
N ALA A 152 -13.19 14.47 -1.40
CA ALA A 152 -12.66 13.39 -2.23
C ALA A 152 -12.28 13.90 -3.62
N CYS A 153 -11.02 13.71 -4.01
CA CYS A 153 -10.60 13.88 -5.40
C CYS A 153 -11.04 12.66 -6.21
N LEU A 154 -11.86 12.89 -7.21
CA LEU A 154 -12.39 11.86 -8.10
C LEU A 154 -11.60 11.79 -9.41
N ASP A 155 -10.85 12.85 -9.75
CA ASP A 155 -10.13 13.02 -11.00
C ASP A 155 -8.60 12.98 -10.78
N ALA A 156 -8.01 11.81 -11.00
CA ALA A 156 -6.57 11.63 -10.87
C ALA A 156 -5.75 12.49 -11.87
N SER A 157 -6.35 12.92 -12.99
CA SER A 157 -5.67 13.77 -13.98
C SER A 157 -5.27 15.13 -13.41
N LEU A 158 -5.99 15.63 -12.41
CA LEU A 158 -5.68 16.91 -11.76
C LEU A 158 -4.32 16.87 -11.04
N ALA A 159 -4.00 15.76 -10.42
CA ALA A 159 -2.74 15.61 -9.67
C ALA A 159 -1.50 15.57 -10.58
N ILE A 160 -1.61 14.96 -11.77
CA ILE A 160 -0.48 14.81 -12.69
C ILE A 160 -0.40 15.95 -13.72
N LYS A 161 -1.43 16.76 -13.84
CA LYS A 161 -1.53 17.81 -14.85
C LYS A 161 -0.34 18.76 -14.81
N SER A 162 0.04 19.21 -13.63
CA SER A 162 1.19 20.12 -13.45
C SER A 162 2.49 19.52 -13.96
N VAL A 163 2.71 18.21 -13.79
CA VAL A 163 3.89 17.49 -14.28
C VAL A 163 3.92 17.53 -15.81
N PHE A 164 2.79 17.23 -16.46
CA PHE A 164 2.70 17.26 -17.92
C PHE A 164 2.83 18.67 -18.53
N GLU A 165 2.46 19.71 -17.78
CA GLU A 165 2.59 21.10 -18.21
C GLU A 165 4.03 21.65 -18.04
N HIS A 166 4.78 21.18 -17.05
CA HIS A 166 6.11 21.67 -16.75
C HIS A 166 7.23 20.95 -17.51
N PHE A 167 7.05 19.66 -17.82
CA PHE A 167 8.08 18.86 -18.45
C PHE A 167 7.79 18.57 -19.91
N GLN A 168 8.80 18.77 -20.77
CA GLN A 168 8.70 18.48 -22.20
C GLN A 168 8.52 16.97 -22.47
N SER A 169 9.08 16.12 -21.64
CA SER A 169 9.00 14.67 -21.76
C SER A 169 8.82 14.04 -20.39
N VAL A 170 7.84 13.16 -20.28
CA VAL A 170 7.52 12.41 -19.04
C VAL A 170 7.58 10.92 -19.33
N VAL A 171 8.38 10.18 -18.57
CA VAL A 171 8.51 8.73 -18.67
C VAL A 171 7.90 8.09 -17.43
N ILE A 172 6.87 7.27 -17.64
CA ILE A 172 6.21 6.50 -16.56
C ILE A 172 6.58 5.03 -16.76
N THR A 173 7.24 4.43 -15.79
CA THR A 173 7.68 3.04 -15.86
C THR A 173 7.39 2.28 -14.57
N SER A 174 6.95 1.04 -14.70
CA SER A 174 6.77 0.10 -13.58
C SER A 174 6.65 -1.34 -14.09
N GLY A 175 7.00 -2.31 -13.25
CA GLY A 175 6.75 -3.74 -13.52
C GLY A 175 5.28 -4.15 -13.45
N THR A 176 4.40 -3.29 -12.93
CA THR A 176 2.99 -3.60 -12.65
C THR A 176 2.00 -2.62 -13.29
N LEU A 177 2.42 -1.90 -14.35
CA LEU A 177 1.54 -1.01 -15.10
C LEU A 177 0.48 -1.73 -15.95
N SER A 178 0.60 -3.03 -16.13
CA SER A 178 -0.39 -3.78 -16.94
C SER A 178 -1.67 -4.04 -16.14
N PRO A 179 -2.84 -3.95 -16.78
CA PRO A 179 -3.08 -3.53 -18.16
C PRO A 179 -2.96 -2.01 -18.33
N ILE A 180 -2.36 -1.57 -19.44
CA ILE A 180 -2.00 -0.15 -19.65
C ILE A 180 -3.20 0.70 -20.09
N ASP A 181 -4.25 0.09 -20.62
CA ASP A 181 -5.34 0.75 -21.36
C ASP A 181 -6.14 1.80 -20.58
N LEU A 182 -6.21 1.65 -19.24
CA LEU A 182 -6.99 2.56 -18.40
C LEU A 182 -6.23 3.82 -17.98
N TYR A 183 -4.89 3.75 -17.88
CA TYR A 183 -4.09 4.89 -17.41
C TYR A 183 -4.21 6.12 -18.32
N PRO A 184 -4.13 6.01 -19.68
CA PRO A 184 -4.32 7.15 -20.57
C PRO A 184 -5.67 7.83 -20.39
N LYS A 185 -6.71 7.05 -20.15
CA LYS A 185 -8.07 7.58 -19.91
C LYS A 185 -8.17 8.30 -18.57
N ILE A 186 -7.72 7.65 -17.49
CA ILE A 186 -7.82 8.17 -16.12
C ILE A 186 -6.93 9.41 -15.92
N LEU A 187 -5.74 9.42 -16.52
CA LEU A 187 -4.77 10.51 -16.39
C LEU A 187 -4.87 11.54 -17.53
N ASN A 188 -5.77 11.31 -18.48
CA ASN A 188 -6.10 12.22 -19.60
C ASN A 188 -4.87 12.64 -20.43
N PHE A 189 -4.11 11.65 -20.97
CA PHE A 189 -2.96 11.91 -21.84
C PHE A 189 -2.83 10.85 -22.92
N VAL A 190 -2.06 11.15 -23.97
CA VAL A 190 -1.81 10.23 -25.09
C VAL A 190 -0.37 9.71 -24.99
N PRO A 191 -0.14 8.48 -24.51
CA PRO A 191 1.20 7.93 -24.35
C PRO A 191 1.70 7.19 -25.59
N ILE A 192 3.03 7.10 -25.69
CA ILE A 192 3.68 6.05 -26.46
C ILE A 192 3.94 4.88 -25.50
N THR A 193 3.24 3.76 -25.72
CA THR A 193 3.34 2.60 -24.85
C THR A 193 4.34 1.58 -25.36
N LYS A 194 5.17 1.05 -24.45
CA LYS A 194 6.09 -0.04 -24.76
C LYS A 194 6.09 -1.04 -23.61
N THR A 195 6.01 -2.32 -23.92
CA THR A 195 6.13 -3.41 -22.95
C THR A 195 7.41 -4.17 -23.20
N PHE A 196 8.22 -4.34 -22.17
CA PHE A 196 9.46 -5.10 -22.21
C PHE A 196 9.26 -6.43 -21.50
N GLU A 197 9.94 -7.46 -21.99
CA GLU A 197 9.94 -8.76 -21.34
C GLU A 197 10.97 -8.80 -20.21
N MET A 198 10.79 -9.77 -19.30
CA MET A 198 11.82 -10.04 -18.30
C MET A 198 13.10 -10.50 -19.01
N SER A 199 14.22 -9.88 -18.65
CA SER A 199 15.53 -10.18 -19.21
C SER A 199 16.16 -11.49 -18.68
N LEU A 200 15.50 -12.17 -17.73
CA LEU A 200 15.99 -13.42 -17.15
C LEU A 200 15.67 -14.59 -18.06
N SER A 201 16.69 -15.33 -18.46
CA SER A 201 16.57 -16.52 -19.31
C SER A 201 16.15 -17.77 -18.55
N ARG A 202 16.29 -17.78 -17.21
CA ARG A 202 15.91 -18.91 -16.35
C ARG A 202 14.48 -18.78 -15.85
N GLU A 203 13.83 -19.91 -15.60
CA GLU A 203 12.55 -19.93 -14.89
C GLU A 203 12.80 -19.57 -13.41
N CYS A 204 12.47 -18.34 -13.02
CA CYS A 204 12.66 -17.83 -11.65
C CYS A 204 11.35 -17.63 -10.89
N ILE A 205 10.20 -17.76 -11.56
CA ILE A 205 8.89 -17.65 -10.95
C ILE A 205 8.00 -18.83 -11.32
N CYS A 206 7.15 -19.22 -10.37
CA CYS A 206 6.15 -20.25 -10.58
C CYS A 206 4.78 -19.72 -10.10
N PRO A 207 4.02 -19.03 -10.99
CA PRO A 207 2.68 -18.60 -10.66
C PRO A 207 1.70 -19.77 -10.76
N MET A 208 0.89 -19.94 -9.69
CA MET A 208 -0.09 -21.02 -9.55
C MET A 208 -1.44 -20.47 -9.08
N ILE A 209 -2.53 -21.00 -9.63
CA ILE A 209 -3.89 -20.64 -9.24
C ILE A 209 -4.52 -21.84 -8.51
N VAL A 210 -4.68 -21.69 -7.20
CA VAL A 210 -5.31 -22.70 -6.35
C VAL A 210 -6.80 -22.40 -6.25
N THR A 211 -7.61 -23.29 -6.80
CA THR A 211 -9.05 -23.11 -6.92
C THR A 211 -9.86 -23.91 -5.91
N ARG A 212 -9.23 -24.91 -5.28
CA ARG A 212 -9.89 -25.83 -4.33
C ARG A 212 -8.91 -26.34 -3.28
N GLY A 213 -9.45 -26.70 -2.12
CA GLY A 213 -8.71 -27.36 -1.06
C GLY A 213 -8.38 -28.81 -1.38
N SER A 214 -7.68 -29.50 -0.47
CA SER A 214 -7.42 -30.95 -0.55
C SER A 214 -8.72 -31.76 -0.49
N ASP A 215 -9.74 -31.26 0.17
CA ASP A 215 -11.11 -31.81 0.23
C ASP A 215 -11.96 -31.52 -1.02
N GLN A 216 -11.37 -30.95 -2.05
CA GLN A 216 -12.01 -30.52 -3.30
C GLN A 216 -13.04 -29.41 -3.15
N MET A 217 -13.21 -28.81 -1.97
CA MET A 217 -14.06 -27.64 -1.78
C MET A 217 -13.47 -26.41 -2.46
N PRO A 218 -14.29 -25.63 -3.20
CA PRO A 218 -13.79 -24.47 -3.94
C PRO A 218 -13.34 -23.36 -2.99
N LEU A 219 -12.16 -22.80 -3.26
CA LEU A 219 -11.63 -21.63 -2.57
C LEU A 219 -12.23 -20.36 -3.20
N ASN A 220 -13.05 -19.64 -2.45
CA ASN A 220 -13.73 -18.45 -2.92
C ASN A 220 -14.00 -17.45 -1.77
N ALA A 221 -13.16 -16.43 -1.67
CA ALA A 221 -13.29 -15.37 -0.67
C ALA A 221 -14.25 -14.23 -1.10
N ARG A 222 -15.37 -14.53 -1.77
CA ARG A 222 -16.45 -13.55 -1.97
C ARG A 222 -17.03 -13.12 -0.64
N PHE A 223 -17.54 -11.88 -0.58
CA PHE A 223 -18.13 -11.33 0.64
C PHE A 223 -19.16 -12.26 1.30
N GLN A 224 -19.97 -12.97 0.50
CA GLN A 224 -20.99 -13.91 0.96
C GLN A 224 -20.41 -15.21 1.55
N ASN A 225 -19.23 -15.62 1.10
CA ASN A 225 -18.62 -16.91 1.43
C ASN A 225 -17.36 -16.79 2.28
N ARG A 226 -16.83 -15.58 2.46
CA ARG A 226 -15.52 -15.36 3.10
C ARG A 226 -15.44 -15.81 4.55
N SER A 227 -16.58 -15.77 5.26
CA SER A 227 -16.68 -16.22 6.66
C SER A 227 -17.04 -17.71 6.78
N ASP A 228 -17.10 -18.46 5.66
CA ASP A 228 -17.32 -19.91 5.69
C ASP A 228 -16.10 -20.58 6.30
N ARG A 229 -16.34 -21.28 7.41
CA ARG A 229 -15.31 -21.97 8.18
C ARG A 229 -14.53 -23.01 7.35
N SER A 230 -15.19 -23.68 6.41
CA SER A 230 -14.55 -24.68 5.53
C SER A 230 -13.53 -24.03 4.62
N ILE A 231 -13.85 -22.87 4.05
CA ILE A 231 -12.94 -22.10 3.20
C ILE A 231 -11.75 -21.59 4.02
N ILE A 232 -12.00 -21.03 5.20
CA ILE A 232 -10.95 -20.52 6.10
C ILE A 232 -9.99 -21.65 6.51
N ILE A 233 -10.52 -22.83 6.85
CA ILE A 233 -9.69 -23.99 7.21
C ILE A 233 -8.87 -24.48 6.00
N ASN A 234 -9.45 -24.48 4.79
CA ASN A 234 -8.72 -24.89 3.59
C ASN A 234 -7.58 -23.90 3.23
N TYR A 235 -7.77 -22.60 3.45
CA TYR A 235 -6.66 -21.64 3.39
C TYR A 235 -5.58 -21.95 4.43
N GLY A 236 -5.98 -22.32 5.64
CA GLY A 236 -5.05 -22.74 6.70
C GLY A 236 -4.25 -23.98 6.34
N ARG A 237 -4.90 -25.00 5.76
CA ARG A 237 -4.21 -26.23 5.29
C ARG A 237 -3.21 -25.90 4.19
N LEU A 238 -3.61 -25.11 3.18
CA LEU A 238 -2.68 -24.64 2.15
C LEU A 238 -1.46 -23.95 2.77
N LEU A 239 -1.68 -23.09 3.75
CA LEU A 239 -0.59 -22.37 4.42
C LEU A 239 0.36 -23.33 5.16
N VAL A 240 -0.17 -24.23 5.98
CA VAL A 240 0.65 -25.22 6.75
C VAL A 240 1.51 -26.06 5.81
N GLU A 241 0.90 -26.63 4.76
CA GLU A 241 1.62 -27.47 3.80
C GLU A 241 2.69 -26.66 3.02
N MET A 242 2.40 -25.41 2.68
CA MET A 242 3.40 -24.54 2.05
C MET A 242 4.51 -24.14 3.02
N CYS A 243 4.21 -23.90 4.29
CA CYS A 243 5.25 -23.65 5.31
C CYS A 243 6.22 -24.81 5.49
N ALA A 244 5.74 -26.05 5.32
CA ALA A 244 6.58 -27.26 5.40
C ALA A 244 7.51 -27.44 4.19
N VAL A 245 7.16 -26.86 3.02
CA VAL A 245 7.88 -27.08 1.76
C VAL A 245 8.77 -25.92 1.37
N VAL A 246 8.30 -24.68 1.59
CA VAL A 246 9.01 -23.47 1.16
C VAL A 246 10.12 -23.16 2.17
N PRO A 247 11.37 -22.98 1.72
CA PRO A 247 12.45 -22.54 2.62
C PRO A 247 12.27 -21.08 3.03
N ASP A 248 12.97 -20.66 4.08
CA ASP A 248 13.15 -19.26 4.49
C ASP A 248 11.84 -18.45 4.66
N GLY A 249 11.73 -17.33 4.00
CA GLY A 249 10.64 -16.37 4.16
C GLY A 249 9.45 -16.60 3.22
N MET A 250 8.25 -16.42 3.75
CA MET A 250 6.98 -16.42 3.01
C MET A 250 6.13 -15.20 3.39
N VAL A 251 5.33 -14.73 2.45
CA VAL A 251 4.37 -13.64 2.70
C VAL A 251 2.97 -14.07 2.30
N VAL A 252 2.00 -13.78 3.16
CA VAL A 252 0.58 -14.07 2.90
C VAL A 252 -0.19 -12.76 2.90
N PHE A 253 -0.81 -12.44 1.77
CA PHE A 253 -1.61 -11.23 1.62
C PHE A 253 -3.10 -11.52 1.75
N PHE A 254 -3.73 -10.76 2.62
CA PHE A 254 -5.17 -10.76 2.84
C PHE A 254 -5.83 -9.56 2.13
N PRO A 255 -7.12 -9.63 1.76
CA PRO A 255 -7.82 -8.52 1.11
C PRO A 255 -8.00 -7.29 2.00
N SER A 256 -8.11 -7.46 3.32
CA SER A 256 -8.31 -6.38 4.31
C SER A 256 -7.88 -6.80 5.71
N TYR A 257 -7.57 -5.83 6.59
CA TYR A 257 -7.24 -6.09 8.01
C TYR A 257 -8.34 -6.86 8.73
N ARG A 258 -9.60 -6.43 8.58
CA ARG A 258 -10.76 -7.13 9.18
C ARG A 258 -10.85 -8.60 8.79
N TYR A 259 -10.61 -8.91 7.50
CA TYR A 259 -10.63 -10.29 7.04
C TYR A 259 -9.42 -11.08 7.56
N MET A 260 -8.26 -10.45 7.64
CA MET A 260 -7.06 -11.06 8.25
C MET A 260 -7.32 -11.42 9.71
N GLU A 261 -7.86 -10.51 10.51
CA GLU A 261 -8.23 -10.74 11.92
C GLU A 261 -9.22 -11.90 12.08
N GLU A 262 -10.28 -11.93 11.25
CA GLU A 262 -11.28 -12.99 11.25
C GLU A 262 -10.65 -14.36 10.94
N VAL A 263 -9.82 -14.43 9.91
CA VAL A 263 -9.16 -15.67 9.49
C VAL A 263 -8.13 -16.13 10.52
N VAL A 264 -7.30 -15.21 11.03
CA VAL A 264 -6.28 -15.51 12.06
C VAL A 264 -6.95 -15.99 13.35
N GLY A 265 -8.05 -15.36 13.78
CA GLY A 265 -8.83 -15.79 14.93
C GLY A 265 -9.41 -17.22 14.77
N ALA A 266 -9.92 -17.54 13.57
CA ALA A 266 -10.40 -18.88 13.25
C ALA A 266 -9.26 -19.92 13.20
N TRP A 267 -8.08 -19.54 12.68
CA TRP A 267 -6.90 -20.40 12.66
C TRP A 267 -6.31 -20.64 14.04
N ALA A 268 -6.32 -19.65 14.93
CA ALA A 268 -5.95 -19.83 16.33
C ALA A 268 -6.85 -20.86 17.02
N SER A 269 -8.18 -20.74 16.80
CA SER A 269 -9.16 -21.66 17.40
C SER A 269 -9.10 -23.09 16.85
N SER A 270 -8.59 -23.28 15.61
CA SER A 270 -8.50 -24.58 14.92
C SER A 270 -7.10 -25.20 14.91
N LYS A 271 -6.17 -24.66 15.70
CA LYS A 271 -4.76 -25.10 15.81
C LYS A 271 -3.94 -24.98 14.53
N VAL A 272 -4.42 -24.28 13.53
CA VAL A 272 -3.68 -24.02 12.29
C VAL A 272 -2.40 -23.24 12.58
N LEU A 273 -2.47 -22.23 13.47
CA LEU A 273 -1.31 -21.40 13.81
C LEU A 273 -0.25 -22.21 14.58
N GLU A 274 -0.67 -23.16 15.44
CA GLU A 274 0.25 -24.06 16.11
C GLU A 274 1.03 -24.89 15.09
N ASN A 275 0.34 -25.49 14.11
CA ASN A 275 0.97 -26.27 13.05
C ASN A 275 1.88 -25.40 12.16
N VAL A 276 1.54 -24.15 11.89
CA VAL A 276 2.42 -23.21 11.17
C VAL A 276 3.69 -22.96 11.96
N THR A 277 3.58 -22.77 13.28
CA THR A 277 4.73 -22.46 14.14
C THR A 277 5.69 -23.64 14.33
N GLU A 278 5.28 -24.88 14.04
CA GLU A 278 6.17 -26.03 13.95
C GLU A 278 7.20 -25.85 12.82
N HIS A 279 6.78 -25.23 11.70
CA HIS A 279 7.61 -25.04 10.52
C HIS A 279 8.28 -23.68 10.45
N LYS A 280 7.57 -22.59 10.78
CA LYS A 280 8.02 -21.20 10.60
C LYS A 280 7.55 -20.29 11.74
N LEU A 281 8.32 -19.26 12.04
CA LEU A 281 7.83 -18.20 12.93
C LEU A 281 6.78 -17.34 12.23
N LEU A 282 5.78 -16.87 12.98
CA LEU A 282 4.68 -16.08 12.48
C LEU A 282 4.81 -14.62 12.89
N PHE A 283 4.66 -13.72 11.92
CA PHE A 283 4.63 -12.27 12.11
C PHE A 283 3.40 -11.69 11.41
N ILE A 284 2.84 -10.61 11.96
CA ILE A 284 1.59 -10.02 11.47
C ILE A 284 1.77 -8.52 11.33
N GLU A 285 1.33 -7.97 10.20
CA GLU A 285 1.19 -6.53 10.00
C GLU A 285 0.07 -5.98 10.87
N THR A 286 0.34 -4.89 11.57
CA THR A 286 -0.67 -4.13 12.32
C THR A 286 -0.89 -2.76 11.67
N GLN A 287 -1.92 -2.04 12.12
CA GLN A 287 -2.15 -0.67 11.65
C GLN A 287 -1.12 0.31 12.22
N ASP A 288 -0.44 -0.04 13.31
CA ASP A 288 0.66 0.73 13.86
C ASP A 288 1.95 0.54 13.05
N VAL A 289 2.63 1.65 12.74
CA VAL A 289 3.85 1.64 11.92
C VAL A 289 5.03 1.07 12.70
N VAL A 290 5.13 1.37 13.98
CA VAL A 290 6.25 0.97 14.84
C VAL A 290 6.19 -0.54 15.08
N GLU A 291 5.01 -1.07 15.44
CA GLU A 291 4.80 -2.50 15.63
C GLU A 291 5.08 -3.28 14.34
N THR A 292 4.59 -2.78 13.20
CA THR A 292 4.84 -3.41 11.89
C THR A 292 6.33 -3.42 11.54
N THR A 293 7.05 -2.34 11.83
CA THR A 293 8.50 -2.26 11.59
C THR A 293 9.26 -3.27 12.43
N LEU A 294 8.94 -3.39 13.72
CA LEU A 294 9.52 -4.39 14.62
C LEU A 294 9.20 -5.82 14.16
N ALA A 295 7.96 -6.08 13.72
CA ALA A 295 7.57 -7.37 13.19
C ALA A 295 8.39 -7.73 11.93
N LEU A 296 8.64 -6.77 11.03
CA LEU A 296 9.46 -6.96 9.84
C LEU A 296 10.93 -7.22 10.15
N GLU A 297 11.50 -6.50 11.11
CA GLU A 297 12.88 -6.73 11.54
C GLU A 297 13.05 -8.14 12.13
N ASN A 298 12.12 -8.56 12.98
CA ASN A 298 12.14 -9.89 13.58
C ASN A 298 11.88 -10.99 12.53
N PHE A 299 11.01 -10.74 11.55
CA PHE A 299 10.80 -11.62 10.40
C PHE A 299 12.11 -11.83 9.62
N LYS A 300 12.83 -10.76 9.30
CA LYS A 300 14.12 -10.85 8.61
C LYS A 300 15.15 -11.64 9.42
N ARG A 301 15.26 -11.33 10.71
CA ARG A 301 16.16 -12.08 11.62
C ARG A 301 15.84 -13.57 11.65
N ALA A 302 14.55 -13.94 11.70
CA ALA A 302 14.15 -15.36 11.69
C ALA A 302 14.52 -16.05 10.39
N CYS A 303 14.48 -15.35 9.26
CA CYS A 303 14.96 -15.87 7.98
C CYS A 303 16.50 -15.99 7.95
N ASP A 304 17.22 -14.96 8.44
CA ASP A 304 18.69 -14.92 8.46
C ASP A 304 19.32 -16.05 9.29
N VAL A 305 18.66 -16.46 10.37
CA VAL A 305 19.13 -17.59 11.21
C VAL A 305 18.66 -18.96 10.70
N GLY A 306 17.98 -19.00 9.54
CA GLY A 306 17.54 -20.26 8.93
C GLY A 306 16.30 -20.90 9.59
N ARG A 307 15.67 -20.26 10.61
CA ARG A 307 14.43 -20.77 11.22
C ARG A 307 13.25 -20.66 10.24
N GLY A 308 13.31 -19.69 9.34
CA GLY A 308 12.24 -19.36 8.43
C GLY A 308 11.05 -18.66 9.10
N ALA A 309 10.34 -17.88 8.34
CA ALA A 309 9.22 -17.11 8.85
C ALA A 309 8.11 -16.92 7.82
N VAL A 310 6.89 -16.73 8.30
CA VAL A 310 5.76 -16.30 7.50
C VAL A 310 5.27 -14.94 7.99
N PHE A 311 5.05 -14.02 7.07
CA PHE A 311 4.55 -12.68 7.36
C PHE A 311 3.13 -12.53 6.82
N PHE A 312 2.18 -12.22 7.69
CA PHE A 312 0.80 -11.91 7.31
C PHE A 312 0.65 -10.42 7.08
N SER A 313 0.18 -10.05 5.92
CA SER A 313 0.05 -8.67 5.49
C SER A 313 -1.27 -8.45 4.75
N VAL A 314 -1.63 -7.20 4.56
CA VAL A 314 -2.81 -6.81 3.78
C VAL A 314 -2.39 -6.30 2.41
N ALA A 315 -3.06 -6.78 1.35
CA ALA A 315 -2.71 -6.44 -0.03
C ALA A 315 -2.74 -4.93 -0.33
N ARG A 316 -3.48 -4.16 0.47
CA ARG A 316 -3.55 -2.68 0.42
C ARG A 316 -2.96 -2.04 1.66
N GLY A 317 -2.16 -2.78 2.41
CA GLY A 317 -1.46 -2.32 3.60
C GLY A 317 -0.12 -1.67 3.27
N LYS A 318 0.48 -1.09 4.28
CA LYS A 318 1.77 -0.37 4.17
C LYS A 318 2.90 -1.26 3.69
N VAL A 319 2.90 -2.53 4.11
CA VAL A 319 3.91 -3.52 3.73
C VAL A 319 3.82 -3.88 2.25
N ALA A 320 2.60 -4.06 1.73
CA ALA A 320 2.39 -4.37 0.32
C ALA A 320 2.87 -3.24 -0.61
N GLU A 321 2.85 -1.99 -0.16
CA GLU A 321 3.21 -0.82 -0.97
C GLU A 321 4.68 -0.42 -0.84
N GLY A 322 5.29 -0.58 0.36
CA GLY A 322 6.61 -0.02 0.67
C GLY A 322 7.73 -1.02 0.92
N ILE A 323 7.44 -2.32 1.14
CA ILE A 323 8.43 -3.30 1.56
C ILE A 323 8.71 -4.33 0.48
N ASP A 324 9.98 -4.62 0.25
CA ASP A 324 10.43 -5.68 -0.63
C ASP A 324 10.91 -6.89 0.18
N PHE A 325 10.51 -8.07 -0.30
CA PHE A 325 10.93 -9.35 0.25
C PHE A 325 11.89 -10.03 -0.73
N ASP A 326 13.07 -9.43 -0.89
CA ASP A 326 14.12 -9.92 -1.77
C ASP A 326 14.85 -11.14 -1.19
N ARG A 327 15.61 -11.83 -2.01
CA ARG A 327 16.45 -12.97 -1.64
C ARG A 327 15.65 -14.06 -0.90
N HIS A 328 16.14 -14.48 0.28
CA HIS A 328 15.52 -15.53 1.09
C HIS A 328 14.33 -15.01 1.94
N TYR A 329 14.05 -13.74 1.97
CA TYR A 329 12.87 -13.20 2.67
C TYR A 329 11.56 -13.47 1.94
N GLY A 330 11.57 -13.67 0.61
CA GLY A 330 10.37 -13.85 -0.20
C GLY A 330 10.42 -15.06 -1.12
N ARG A 331 10.54 -16.27 -0.60
CA ARG A 331 10.52 -17.49 -1.42
C ARG A 331 9.14 -17.89 -1.91
N ALA A 332 8.09 -17.43 -1.24
CA ALA A 332 6.71 -17.59 -1.69
C ALA A 332 5.85 -16.42 -1.28
N VAL A 333 4.91 -16.06 -2.15
CA VAL A 333 3.80 -15.17 -1.86
C VAL A 333 2.48 -15.91 -2.08
N ILE A 334 1.59 -15.81 -1.10
CA ILE A 334 0.23 -16.36 -1.19
C ILE A 334 -0.75 -15.19 -1.09
N ILE A 335 -1.68 -15.09 -2.04
CA ILE A 335 -2.75 -14.09 -2.01
C ILE A 335 -4.07 -14.83 -1.76
N LEU A 336 -4.65 -14.59 -0.59
CA LEU A 336 -5.91 -15.19 -0.18
C LEU A 336 -7.08 -14.34 -0.70
N GLY A 337 -7.80 -14.86 -1.68
CA GLY A 337 -8.88 -14.12 -2.32
C GLY A 337 -8.38 -13.03 -3.28
N ILE A 338 -9.32 -12.27 -3.84
CA ILE A 338 -9.02 -11.14 -4.73
C ILE A 338 -9.13 -9.84 -3.92
N PRO A 339 -8.10 -8.96 -3.92
CA PRO A 339 -8.08 -7.75 -3.13
C PRO A 339 -8.92 -6.62 -3.76
N PHE A 340 -10.25 -6.81 -3.84
CA PHE A 340 -11.16 -5.76 -4.24
C PHE A 340 -11.22 -4.65 -3.19
N GLN A 341 -11.45 -3.43 -3.63
CA GLN A 341 -11.80 -2.33 -2.74
C GLN A 341 -13.15 -2.57 -2.06
N TYR A 342 -13.35 -1.94 -0.90
CA TYR A 342 -14.62 -2.00 -0.20
C TYR A 342 -15.71 -1.26 -0.98
N THR A 343 -16.57 -2.02 -1.64
CA THR A 343 -17.56 -1.49 -2.60
C THR A 343 -18.70 -0.70 -1.95
N LEU A 344 -18.85 -0.76 -0.62
CA LEU A 344 -19.84 0.04 0.10
C LEU A 344 -19.32 1.45 0.45
N SER A 345 -18.01 1.70 0.34
CA SER A 345 -17.41 3.03 0.55
C SER A 345 -18.09 4.08 -0.33
N LYS A 346 -18.53 5.17 0.28
CA LYS A 346 -19.21 6.28 -0.40
C LYS A 346 -18.27 7.00 -1.35
N ILE A 347 -17.01 7.14 -0.93
CA ILE A 347 -15.94 7.74 -1.76
C ILE A 347 -15.72 6.91 -3.01
N LEU A 348 -15.63 5.58 -2.86
CA LEU A 348 -15.46 4.69 -4.02
C LEU A 348 -16.65 4.75 -4.96
N LYS A 349 -17.89 4.73 -4.43
CA LYS A 349 -19.10 4.88 -5.25
C LYS A 349 -19.10 6.18 -6.06
N ALA A 350 -18.81 7.30 -5.40
CA ALA A 350 -18.70 8.59 -6.07
C ALA A 350 -17.61 8.60 -7.16
N ARG A 351 -16.49 7.94 -6.92
CA ARG A 351 -15.41 7.79 -7.91
C ARG A 351 -15.84 6.94 -9.10
N LEU A 352 -16.53 5.84 -8.88
CA LEU A 352 -17.02 4.96 -9.94
C LEU A 352 -18.06 5.68 -10.82
N GLU A 353 -19.00 6.41 -10.20
CA GLU A 353 -19.95 7.27 -10.92
C GLU A 353 -19.22 8.30 -11.81
N TYR A 354 -18.26 9.02 -11.23
CA TYR A 354 -17.45 9.99 -11.97
C TYR A 354 -16.68 9.39 -13.14
N MET A 355 -16.06 8.22 -12.94
CA MET A 355 -15.35 7.50 -13.99
C MET A 355 -16.28 7.03 -15.10
N LYS A 356 -17.47 6.60 -14.76
CA LYS A 356 -18.50 6.21 -15.74
C LYS A 356 -18.97 7.40 -16.56
N GLU A 357 -19.26 8.52 -15.91
CA GLU A 357 -19.77 9.74 -16.57
C GLU A 357 -18.70 10.41 -17.44
N LYS A 358 -17.48 10.58 -16.91
CA LYS A 358 -16.43 11.34 -17.59
C LYS A 358 -15.60 10.52 -18.56
N TYR A 359 -15.23 9.31 -18.16
CA TYR A 359 -14.28 8.46 -18.92
C TYR A 359 -14.94 7.25 -19.56
N GLN A 360 -16.25 7.05 -19.36
CA GLN A 360 -17.03 5.90 -19.85
C GLN A 360 -16.37 4.56 -19.48
N ILE A 361 -15.87 4.46 -18.26
CA ILE A 361 -15.28 3.26 -17.69
C ILE A 361 -16.33 2.57 -16.82
N ASP A 362 -16.64 1.32 -17.15
CA ASP A 362 -17.58 0.53 -16.35
C ASP A 362 -17.03 0.20 -14.96
N GLU A 363 -17.90 0.21 -13.96
CA GLU A 363 -17.57 -0.09 -12.57
C GLU A 363 -16.84 -1.44 -12.41
N GLY A 364 -17.39 -2.50 -13.02
CA GLY A 364 -16.82 -3.85 -12.98
C GLY A 364 -15.43 -3.93 -13.60
N ASP A 365 -15.17 -3.18 -14.67
CA ASP A 365 -13.88 -3.11 -15.34
C ASP A 365 -12.84 -2.40 -14.50
N PHE A 366 -13.21 -1.27 -13.90
CA PHE A 366 -12.32 -0.52 -13.02
C PHE A 366 -11.97 -1.32 -11.76
N LEU A 367 -12.97 -1.88 -11.06
CA LEU A 367 -12.75 -2.68 -9.86
C LEU A 367 -11.89 -3.91 -10.15
N THR A 368 -12.11 -4.56 -11.28
CA THR A 368 -11.29 -5.70 -11.69
C THR A 368 -9.86 -5.27 -12.02
N PHE A 369 -9.69 -4.19 -12.78
CA PHE A 369 -8.39 -3.63 -13.09
C PHE A 369 -7.59 -3.32 -11.81
N ASP A 370 -8.20 -2.59 -10.89
CA ASP A 370 -7.55 -2.18 -9.65
C ASP A 370 -7.19 -3.37 -8.76
N ALA A 371 -8.09 -4.35 -8.61
CA ALA A 371 -7.82 -5.56 -7.83
C ALA A 371 -6.70 -6.42 -8.43
N MET A 372 -6.66 -6.57 -9.76
CA MET A 372 -5.61 -7.34 -10.42
C MET A 372 -4.27 -6.62 -10.41
N ARG A 373 -4.26 -5.28 -10.50
CA ARG A 373 -3.08 -4.46 -10.32
C ARG A 373 -2.50 -4.64 -8.91
N GLN A 374 -3.36 -4.60 -7.89
CA GLN A 374 -2.94 -4.79 -6.50
C GLN A 374 -2.38 -6.20 -6.25
N ALA A 375 -3.04 -7.23 -6.75
CA ALA A 375 -2.52 -8.60 -6.68
C ALA A 375 -1.15 -8.72 -7.38
N SER A 376 -0.97 -8.08 -8.53
CA SER A 376 0.30 -8.06 -9.26
C SER A 376 1.41 -7.34 -8.49
N GLN A 377 1.08 -6.26 -7.78
CA GLN A 377 2.03 -5.56 -6.91
C GLN A 377 2.49 -6.46 -5.77
N CYS A 378 1.57 -7.18 -5.12
CA CYS A 378 1.90 -8.14 -4.07
C CYS A 378 2.81 -9.25 -4.60
N MET A 379 2.50 -9.82 -5.78
CA MET A 379 3.37 -10.84 -6.41
C MET A 379 4.75 -10.30 -6.77
N GLY A 380 4.83 -9.05 -7.22
CA GLY A 380 6.09 -8.41 -7.59
C GLY A 380 7.05 -8.16 -6.42
N ARG A 381 6.62 -8.32 -5.17
CA ARG A 381 7.45 -8.07 -3.98
C ARG A 381 8.53 -9.13 -3.73
N VAL A 382 8.41 -10.31 -4.34
CA VAL A 382 9.35 -11.42 -4.14
C VAL A 382 10.46 -11.51 -5.19
N ILE A 383 10.41 -10.70 -6.25
CA ILE A 383 11.44 -10.71 -7.31
C ILE A 383 12.00 -9.30 -7.48
N ARG A 384 13.26 -9.10 -7.10
CA ARG A 384 13.97 -7.82 -7.18
C ARG A 384 15.32 -7.95 -7.90
N SER A 385 16.02 -9.06 -7.70
CA SER A 385 17.34 -9.28 -8.25
C SER A 385 17.36 -10.41 -9.27
N LYS A 386 18.46 -10.50 -10.03
CA LYS A 386 18.67 -11.58 -11.00
C LYS A 386 18.77 -12.97 -10.36
N THR A 387 19.09 -13.03 -9.08
CA THR A 387 19.26 -14.27 -8.31
C THR A 387 17.97 -14.69 -7.60
N ASP A 388 16.96 -13.82 -7.54
CA ASP A 388 15.73 -14.15 -6.86
C ASP A 388 14.91 -15.19 -7.61
N TYR A 389 14.21 -16.01 -6.84
CA TYR A 389 13.21 -16.93 -7.32
C TYR A 389 12.07 -17.02 -6.30
N GLY A 390 10.88 -17.35 -6.77
CA GLY A 390 9.76 -17.45 -5.84
C GLY A 390 8.51 -18.06 -6.44
N LEU A 391 7.70 -18.61 -5.55
CA LEU A 391 6.36 -19.12 -5.83
C LEU A 391 5.34 -18.00 -5.69
N MET A 392 4.39 -17.94 -6.61
CA MET A 392 3.31 -16.94 -6.62
C MET A 392 1.97 -17.67 -6.62
N ILE A 393 1.31 -17.72 -5.47
CA ILE A 393 0.10 -18.52 -5.27
C ILE A 393 -1.11 -17.59 -5.18
N LEU A 394 -2.02 -17.72 -6.14
CA LEU A 394 -3.30 -17.03 -6.19
C LEU A 394 -4.40 -17.97 -5.69
N ALA A 395 -4.74 -17.87 -4.41
CA ALA A 395 -5.65 -18.79 -3.74
C ALA A 395 -7.09 -18.28 -3.80
N ASP A 396 -7.70 -18.35 -4.99
CA ASP A 396 -9.12 -18.11 -5.22
C ASP A 396 -9.51 -18.60 -6.63
N GLN A 397 -10.60 -19.35 -6.73
CA GLN A 397 -11.07 -19.90 -8.02
C GLN A 397 -11.35 -18.83 -9.09
N ARG A 398 -11.66 -17.60 -8.68
CA ARG A 398 -11.97 -16.50 -9.62
C ARG A 398 -10.77 -16.06 -10.45
N TYR A 399 -9.52 -16.34 -10.00
CA TYR A 399 -8.33 -16.06 -10.79
C TYR A 399 -8.21 -16.93 -12.06
N SER A 400 -8.85 -18.11 -12.08
CA SER A 400 -8.85 -18.98 -13.27
C SER A 400 -9.67 -18.42 -14.44
N ARG A 401 -10.54 -17.44 -14.18
CA ARG A 401 -11.37 -16.81 -15.22
C ARG A 401 -10.55 -15.96 -16.17
N ALA A 402 -10.88 -16.00 -17.45
CA ALA A 402 -10.16 -15.25 -18.50
C ALA A 402 -10.16 -13.74 -18.26
N ASP A 403 -11.31 -13.16 -17.78
CA ASP A 403 -11.45 -11.73 -17.51
C ASP A 403 -10.50 -11.22 -16.39
N LYS A 404 -10.04 -12.11 -15.51
CA LYS A 404 -9.05 -11.80 -14.46
C LYS A 404 -7.62 -12.04 -14.97
N ARG A 405 -7.38 -13.20 -15.60
CA ARG A 405 -6.03 -13.57 -16.08
C ARG A 405 -5.48 -12.60 -17.11
N THR A 406 -6.31 -12.14 -18.04
CA THR A 406 -5.88 -11.18 -19.07
C THR A 406 -5.42 -9.84 -18.51
N LYS A 407 -5.85 -9.50 -17.28
CA LYS A 407 -5.45 -8.27 -16.57
C LYS A 407 -4.18 -8.45 -15.73
N LEU A 408 -3.60 -9.65 -15.64
CA LEU A 408 -2.28 -9.84 -15.04
C LEU A 408 -1.17 -9.34 -15.99
N PRO A 409 -0.07 -8.81 -15.47
CA PRO A 409 1.09 -8.43 -16.27
C PRO A 409 1.63 -9.58 -17.11
N ASN A 410 2.16 -9.26 -18.28
CA ASN A 410 2.63 -10.25 -19.22
C ASN A 410 3.76 -11.14 -18.65
N TRP A 411 4.64 -10.55 -17.84
CA TRP A 411 5.74 -11.27 -17.20
C TRP A 411 5.27 -12.35 -16.21
N ILE A 412 4.10 -12.20 -15.59
CA ILE A 412 3.48 -13.24 -14.75
C ILE A 412 2.72 -14.23 -15.65
N ARG A 413 1.89 -13.69 -16.56
CA ARG A 413 0.97 -14.49 -17.38
C ARG A 413 1.68 -15.53 -18.24
N LYS A 414 2.84 -15.19 -18.80
CA LYS A 414 3.65 -16.11 -19.61
C LYS A 414 4.12 -17.36 -18.87
N HIS A 415 4.26 -17.27 -17.54
CA HIS A 415 4.70 -18.38 -16.70
C HIS A 415 3.55 -19.19 -16.11
N ILE A 416 2.29 -18.78 -16.32
CA ILE A 416 1.13 -19.56 -15.91
C ILE A 416 0.91 -20.66 -16.96
N LYS A 417 1.28 -21.89 -16.62
CA LYS A 417 1.04 -23.07 -17.47
C LYS A 417 -0.45 -23.48 -17.36
N ASP A 418 -1.01 -24.14 -18.35
CA ASP A 418 -2.40 -24.59 -18.31
C ASP A 418 -2.68 -25.53 -17.13
N SER A 419 -1.70 -26.36 -16.75
CA SER A 419 -1.75 -27.21 -15.55
C SER A 419 -1.86 -26.41 -14.24
N HIS A 420 -1.43 -25.14 -14.22
CA HIS A 420 -1.43 -24.28 -13.05
C HIS A 420 -2.72 -23.47 -12.87
N LEU A 421 -3.70 -23.63 -13.79
CA LEU A 421 -4.92 -22.78 -13.77
C LEU A 421 -5.99 -23.25 -12.80
N ASN A 422 -5.97 -24.52 -12.41
CA ASN A 422 -7.06 -25.17 -11.66
C ASN A 422 -6.51 -26.18 -10.64
N MET A 423 -5.62 -25.73 -9.77
CA MET A 423 -4.94 -26.62 -8.84
C MET A 423 -5.73 -26.85 -7.56
N SER A 424 -5.59 -28.06 -7.01
CA SER A 424 -5.90 -28.32 -5.60
C SER A 424 -4.68 -27.96 -4.74
N THR A 425 -4.87 -27.90 -3.42
CA THR A 425 -3.76 -27.71 -2.46
C THR A 425 -2.65 -28.75 -2.71
N ASP A 426 -2.98 -30.03 -2.84
CA ASP A 426 -1.98 -31.11 -3.02
C ASP A 426 -1.16 -30.95 -4.30
N LEU A 427 -1.82 -30.60 -5.40
CA LEU A 427 -1.13 -30.32 -6.68
C LEU A 427 -0.22 -29.10 -6.58
N CYS A 428 -0.68 -28.04 -5.88
CA CYS A 428 0.13 -26.84 -5.65
C CYS A 428 1.40 -27.16 -4.86
N VAL A 429 1.28 -27.96 -3.80
CA VAL A 429 2.41 -28.41 -2.97
C VAL A 429 3.38 -29.27 -3.77
N SER A 430 2.87 -30.21 -4.59
CA SER A 430 3.70 -31.03 -5.46
C SER A 430 4.49 -30.19 -6.48
N GLN A 431 3.80 -29.26 -7.14
CA GLN A 431 4.44 -28.34 -8.09
C GLN A 431 5.45 -27.39 -7.43
N ALA A 432 5.17 -26.96 -6.21
CA ALA A 432 6.10 -26.15 -5.42
C ALA A 432 7.39 -26.90 -5.13
N LYS A 433 7.31 -28.18 -4.71
CA LYS A 433 8.48 -29.04 -4.49
C LYS A 433 9.31 -29.22 -5.77
N GLU A 434 8.66 -29.49 -6.89
CA GLU A 434 9.32 -29.65 -8.19
C GLU A 434 10.05 -28.37 -8.60
N PHE A 435 9.37 -27.21 -8.55
CA PHE A 435 9.97 -25.93 -8.88
C PHE A 435 11.16 -25.61 -7.98
N LEU A 436 11.00 -25.73 -6.67
CA LEU A 436 12.07 -25.43 -5.71
C LEU A 436 13.28 -26.33 -5.90
N SER A 437 13.07 -27.62 -6.23
CA SER A 437 14.18 -28.53 -6.53
C SER A 437 14.91 -28.17 -7.82
N THR A 438 14.19 -27.61 -8.80
CA THR A 438 14.77 -27.20 -10.09
C THR A 438 15.60 -25.92 -9.97
N VAL A 439 15.13 -24.96 -9.16
CA VAL A 439 15.81 -23.64 -9.01
C VAL A 439 16.86 -23.65 -7.91
N SER A 440 16.90 -24.66 -7.05
CA SER A 440 17.93 -24.79 -6.02
C SER A 440 19.28 -25.08 -6.69
N HIS A 441 20.14 -24.08 -6.73
CA HIS A 441 21.50 -24.28 -7.16
C HIS A 441 22.28 -24.96 -6.02
N LYS A 442 23.14 -25.90 -6.37
CA LYS A 442 24.19 -26.39 -5.45
C LYS A 442 25.21 -25.28 -5.30
N GLU A 443 24.90 -24.31 -4.46
CA GLU A 443 25.90 -23.35 -4.04
C GLU A 443 26.99 -24.04 -3.21
N PRO A 444 28.23 -23.59 -3.28
CA PRO A 444 29.28 -24.10 -2.40
C PRO A 444 28.80 -24.00 -0.94
N TRP A 445 29.10 -25.04 -0.16
CA TRP A 445 28.74 -25.14 1.26
C TRP A 445 29.02 -23.83 2.06
N GLU A 446 30.12 -23.16 1.71
CA GLU A 446 30.55 -21.90 2.35
C GLU A 446 29.61 -20.71 2.16
N SER A 447 28.74 -20.74 1.12
CA SER A 447 27.76 -19.68 0.85
C SER A 447 26.37 -19.98 1.39
N GLN A 448 26.15 -21.17 1.97
CA GLN A 448 24.85 -21.62 2.49
C GLN A 448 24.70 -21.42 4.01
N VAL A 449 25.49 -20.57 4.60
CA VAL A 449 25.42 -20.32 6.05
C VAL A 449 24.04 -19.80 6.44
N GLY A 450 23.37 -20.52 7.35
CA GLY A 450 22.07 -20.16 7.91
C GLY A 450 20.84 -20.70 7.17
N SER A 451 21.02 -21.42 6.04
CA SER A 451 19.89 -21.98 5.27
C SER A 451 19.53 -23.41 5.62
N ILE A 452 20.32 -24.07 6.47
CA ILE A 452 20.11 -25.47 6.85
C ILE A 452 19.62 -25.54 8.30
N LEU A 453 18.40 -26.04 8.47
CA LEU A 453 17.90 -26.45 9.79
C LEU A 453 18.59 -27.78 10.15
N LEU A 454 19.51 -27.72 11.11
CA LEU A 454 20.09 -28.93 11.67
C LEU A 454 19.07 -29.62 12.58
N SER A 455 18.82 -30.89 12.36
CA SER A 455 18.04 -31.70 13.27
C SER A 455 18.84 -31.98 14.57
N LEU A 456 18.15 -32.37 15.64
CA LEU A 456 18.82 -32.77 16.89
C LEU A 456 19.78 -33.93 16.66
N ASP A 457 19.46 -34.82 15.74
CA ASP A 457 20.31 -35.98 15.37
C ASP A 457 21.56 -35.53 14.61
N ASP A 458 21.47 -34.50 13.78
CA ASP A 458 22.61 -33.87 13.11
C ASP A 458 23.56 -33.20 14.10
N ILE A 459 23.04 -32.67 15.22
CA ILE A 459 23.83 -32.04 16.27
C ILE A 459 24.49 -33.11 17.18
N GLN A 460 23.79 -34.20 17.45
CA GLN A 460 24.25 -35.23 18.37
C GLN A 460 25.11 -36.31 17.71
N GLY A 461 24.98 -36.52 16.41
CA GLY A 461 25.53 -37.71 15.72
C GLY A 461 26.71 -37.46 14.80
N SER A 462 27.18 -36.23 14.63
CA SER A 462 28.03 -36.03 13.48
C SER A 462 29.43 -35.48 13.76
N GLU A 463 30.39 -36.25 13.27
CA GLU A 463 31.72 -35.76 12.90
C GLU A 463 31.66 -34.53 11.93
N GLY A 464 30.48 -34.20 11.35
CA GLY A 464 30.26 -33.09 10.42
C GLY A 464 30.04 -31.73 11.08
N VAL A 465 29.42 -31.68 12.26
CA VAL A 465 29.16 -30.43 12.98
C VAL A 465 30.41 -29.88 13.66
N THR A 466 31.34 -30.74 13.99
CA THR A 466 32.64 -30.35 14.57
C THR A 466 33.58 -29.70 13.57
N ARG A 467 33.23 -29.68 12.28
CA ARG A 467 33.96 -29.02 11.20
C ARG A 467 33.27 -27.79 10.65
N ALA A 468 32.60 -27.01 11.53
CA ALA A 468 32.37 -25.64 11.17
C ALA A 468 33.72 -25.01 10.82
N PRO A 469 33.90 -24.42 9.63
CA PRO A 469 35.19 -23.86 9.29
C PRO A 469 35.58 -22.85 10.36
N ASP A 470 36.83 -22.85 10.80
CA ASP A 470 37.42 -21.97 11.81
C ASP A 470 37.16 -20.46 11.57
N VAL A 471 36.65 -20.12 10.41
CA VAL A 471 36.22 -18.79 10.00
C VAL A 471 35.01 -18.28 10.81
N LEU A 472 34.14 -19.16 11.31
CA LEU A 472 32.96 -18.76 12.08
C LEU A 472 33.26 -18.48 13.56
N LEU A 473 34.40 -18.90 14.04
CA LEU A 473 34.82 -18.73 15.45
C LEU A 473 35.86 -17.63 15.66
N LYS A 474 36.32 -17.00 14.59
CA LYS A 474 37.20 -15.83 14.73
C LYS A 474 36.32 -14.58 14.75
N PRO A 475 36.17 -13.92 15.91
CA PRO A 475 35.51 -12.61 15.92
C PRO A 475 36.26 -11.70 14.98
N THR A 476 35.59 -11.12 14.04
CA THR A 476 36.16 -10.08 13.16
C THR A 476 36.81 -9.02 14.05
N PRO A 477 38.12 -8.75 13.93
CA PRO A 477 38.75 -7.74 14.75
C PRO A 477 38.02 -6.43 14.53
N LEU A 478 37.51 -5.82 15.57
CA LEU A 478 36.95 -4.48 15.54
C LEU A 478 38.01 -3.54 14.95
N PRO A 479 37.68 -2.69 14.01
CA PRO A 479 38.61 -1.72 13.48
C PRO A 479 39.13 -0.87 14.67
N PRO A 480 40.45 -0.56 14.70
CA PRO A 480 41.03 0.20 15.79
C PRO A 480 40.31 1.53 15.94
N PRO A 481 40.09 2.00 17.17
CA PRO A 481 39.43 3.28 17.41
C PRO A 481 40.24 4.36 16.67
N LYS A 482 39.53 5.16 15.86
CA LYS A 482 40.11 6.32 15.19
C LYS A 482 40.69 7.24 16.30
N GLU A 483 41.98 7.39 16.35
CA GLU A 483 42.63 8.37 17.21
C GLU A 483 42.04 9.75 16.92
N ARG A 484 41.43 10.32 17.98
CA ARG A 484 41.04 11.73 17.95
C ARG A 484 42.33 12.55 17.78
N GLY A 485 42.53 13.14 16.63
CA GLY A 485 43.59 14.08 16.36
C GLY A 485 43.57 15.18 17.43
N LYS A 486 44.62 15.22 18.21
CA LYS A 486 44.92 16.32 19.13
C LYS A 486 45.04 17.60 18.30
N GLY A 487 44.18 18.55 18.62
CA GLY A 487 44.27 19.90 18.09
C GLY A 487 45.65 20.49 18.32
N GLY A 488 46.32 20.77 17.22
CA GLY A 488 47.51 21.61 17.24
C GLY A 488 47.07 23.07 17.33
N LYS A 489 47.34 23.64 18.47
CA LYS A 489 47.49 25.09 18.63
C LYS A 489 48.80 25.52 17.95
N ASP A 490 48.75 26.72 17.48
CA ASP A 490 49.83 27.70 17.43
C ASP A 490 50.42 28.06 16.07
N LYS A 491 50.29 29.26 15.93
CA LYS A 491 51.21 30.45 15.96
C LYS A 491 51.45 31.12 14.65
N GLU A 492 51.01 32.35 14.66
CA GLU A 492 51.67 33.57 14.20
C GLU A 492 52.93 33.41 13.32
N LYS A 493 52.80 33.81 12.09
CA LYS A 493 53.48 35.02 11.59
C LYS A 493 52.92 35.41 10.24
#